data_e8ec0582a98c189bcc8471085fd75195
#
_entry.id   e8ec0582a98c189bcc8471085fd75195
#
_cell.length_a   1.000
_cell.length_b   1.000
_cell.length_c   1.000
_cell.angle_alpha   90.00
_cell.angle_beta   90.00
_cell.angle_gamma   90.00
#
_symmetry.space_group_name_H-M   'P 1'
#
loop_
_entity.id
_entity.type
_entity.pdbx_description
1 polymer ?
#
loop_
_entity_poly.entity_id
_entity_poly.type
_entity_poly.pdbx_seq_one_letter_code
_entity_poly.pdbx_strand_id
1 'polypeptide(L)'
;MMLKKLRLIFSLLIILFLGISSSKADLKSPNNSILPSEVIKIQLVGLMNNDKDFKDSGIELTWNFAHPNNKKNTGPLPNFKMMIKGNSYQMLLYHLSHSITELGKGDEWAQFEVIILDKNKIYHKFNWQVE
;
A
#
# COMPACT_ATOMS: atom_id res chain seq x y z
N MET A 1 29.69 29.07 29.87
CA MET A 1 30.01 27.75 29.28
C MET A 1 28.91 26.73 29.45
N MET A 2 28.27 26.58 30.60
CA MET A 2 27.15 25.65 30.80
C MET A 2 25.91 25.97 29.95
N LEU A 3 25.58 27.25 29.74
CA LEU A 3 24.43 27.68 28.94
C LEU A 3 24.55 27.38 27.45
N LYS A 4 25.80 27.37 26.91
CA LYS A 4 26.03 27.01 25.49
C LYS A 4 25.85 25.50 25.25
N LYS A 5 26.23 24.65 26.21
CA LYS A 5 26.03 23.21 26.14
C LYS A 5 24.55 22.84 26.28
N LEU A 6 23.81 23.54 27.12
CA LEU A 6 22.38 23.34 27.28
C LEU A 6 21.60 23.73 26.04
N ARG A 7 21.98 24.80 25.35
CA ARG A 7 21.36 25.22 24.08
C ARG A 7 21.58 24.22 22.95
N LEU A 8 22.76 23.62 22.88
CA LEU A 8 23.06 22.58 21.89
C LEU A 8 22.24 21.30 22.11
N ILE A 9 22.08 20.87 23.37
CA ILE A 9 21.27 19.70 23.72
C ILE A 9 19.79 19.96 23.44
N PHE A 10 19.31 21.17 23.74
CA PHE A 10 17.92 21.56 23.47
C PHE A 10 17.62 21.65 21.99
N SER A 11 18.55 22.17 21.19
CA SER A 11 18.43 22.21 19.73
C SER A 11 18.43 20.82 19.11
N LEU A 12 19.25 19.92 19.62
CA LEU A 12 19.29 18.51 19.16
C LEU A 12 17.99 17.79 19.51
N LEU A 13 17.42 18.05 20.69
CA LEU A 13 16.14 17.48 21.12
C LEU A 13 14.98 17.95 20.23
N ILE A 14 14.98 19.20 19.82
CA ILE A 14 13.94 19.77 18.91
C ILE A 14 14.04 19.12 17.54
N ILE A 15 15.25 18.90 17.00
CA ILE A 15 15.45 18.25 15.71
C ILE A 15 14.99 16.79 15.76
N LEU A 16 15.28 16.06 16.83
CA LEU A 16 14.79 14.71 17.03
C LEU A 16 13.25 14.63 17.12
N PHE A 17 12.63 15.60 17.80
CA PHE A 17 11.18 15.67 17.94
C PHE A 17 10.50 15.96 16.59
N LEU A 18 11.06 16.86 15.77
CA LEU A 18 10.58 17.14 14.42
C LEU A 18 10.76 15.94 13.49
N GLY A 19 11.85 15.19 13.62
CA GLY A 19 12.08 13.96 12.87
C GLY A 19 11.07 12.85 13.20
N ILE A 20 10.66 12.74 14.46
CA ILE A 20 9.66 11.76 14.90
C ILE A 20 8.25 12.18 14.44
N SER A 21 7.92 13.47 14.42
CA SER A 21 6.60 13.93 13.99
C SER A 21 6.37 13.81 12.50
N SER A 22 7.43 13.86 11.68
CA SER A 22 7.32 13.69 10.22
C SER A 22 7.22 12.24 9.76
N SER A 23 7.50 11.26 10.64
CA SER A 23 7.43 9.83 10.31
C SER A 23 6.04 9.21 10.52
N LYS A 24 5.05 9.95 11.02
CA LYS A 24 3.69 9.44 11.17
C LYS A 24 2.90 9.54 9.88
N ALA A 25 3.08 8.49 9.10
CA ALA A 25 2.07 7.83 8.30
C ALA A 25 1.26 8.70 7.35
N ASP A 26 1.89 9.39 6.44
CA ASP A 26 1.24 9.65 5.16
C ASP A 26 1.37 8.39 4.30
N LEU A 27 0.23 7.80 3.94
CA LEU A 27 0.21 6.71 2.97
C LEU A 27 0.80 7.22 1.65
N LYS A 28 1.54 6.35 0.96
CA LYS A 28 2.02 6.67 -0.37
C LYS A 28 0.86 7.06 -1.28
N SER A 29 1.11 8.03 -2.14
CA SER A 29 0.17 8.49 -3.15
C SER A 29 0.66 8.14 -4.54
N PRO A 30 -0.25 7.86 -5.49
CA PRO A 30 0.14 7.59 -6.87
C PRO A 30 0.78 8.82 -7.53
N ASN A 31 1.81 8.57 -8.33
CA ASN A 31 2.42 9.57 -9.20
C ASN A 31 2.98 8.89 -10.46
N ASN A 32 3.28 9.67 -11.50
CA ASN A 32 3.72 9.15 -12.79
C ASN A 32 5.15 8.57 -12.79
N SER A 33 5.91 8.75 -11.73
CA SER A 33 7.27 8.19 -11.61
C SER A 33 7.29 6.76 -11.08
N ILE A 34 6.15 6.24 -10.60
CA ILE A 34 6.05 4.88 -10.08
C ILE A 34 5.75 3.91 -11.22
N LEU A 35 6.61 2.91 -11.41
CA LEU A 35 6.39 1.87 -12.42
C LEU A 35 5.12 1.05 -12.11
N PRO A 36 4.41 0.55 -13.14
CA PRO A 36 3.22 -0.27 -12.93
C PRO A 36 3.42 -1.47 -12.01
N SER A 37 4.54 -2.19 -12.16
CA SER A 37 4.87 -3.32 -11.27
C SER A 37 5.08 -2.90 -9.82
N GLU A 38 5.61 -1.70 -9.60
CA GLU A 38 5.79 -1.15 -8.26
C GLU A 38 4.45 -0.75 -7.62
N VAL A 39 3.51 -0.25 -8.41
CA VAL A 39 2.14 0.03 -7.95
C VAL A 39 1.52 -1.24 -7.37
N ILE A 40 1.59 -2.34 -8.10
CA ILE A 40 1.06 -3.63 -7.63
C ILE A 40 1.78 -4.09 -6.36
N LYS A 41 3.08 -3.96 -6.32
CA LYS A 41 3.88 -4.32 -5.14
C LYS A 41 3.48 -3.50 -3.91
N ILE A 42 3.27 -2.19 -4.07
CA ILE A 42 2.79 -1.33 -2.99
C ILE A 42 1.43 -1.81 -2.49
N GLN A 43 0.50 -2.10 -3.38
CA GLN A 43 -0.82 -2.60 -3.03
C GLN A 43 -0.75 -3.95 -2.31
N LEU A 44 0.01 -4.90 -2.85
CA LEU A 44 0.14 -6.24 -2.27
C LEU A 44 0.83 -6.22 -0.90
N VAL A 45 1.89 -5.44 -0.73
CA VAL A 45 2.56 -5.28 0.56
C VAL A 45 1.62 -4.61 1.56
N GLY A 46 0.83 -3.64 1.12
CA GLY A 46 -0.21 -3.02 1.94
C GLY A 46 -1.25 -4.03 2.43
N LEU A 47 -1.76 -4.87 1.54
CA LEU A 47 -2.74 -5.91 1.89
C LEU A 47 -2.13 -7.01 2.77
N MET A 48 -0.88 -7.38 2.54
CA MET A 48 -0.13 -8.31 3.38
C MET A 48 -0.03 -7.83 4.83
N ASN A 49 0.13 -6.54 5.04
CA ASN A 49 0.29 -5.88 6.33
C ASN A 49 -0.89 -4.93 6.63
N ASN A 50 -2.11 -5.37 6.39
CA ASN A 50 -3.30 -4.50 6.28
C ASN A 50 -3.47 -3.51 7.44
N ASP A 51 -3.27 -3.95 8.68
CA ASP A 51 -3.54 -3.12 9.86
C ASP A 51 -2.27 -2.51 10.48
N LYS A 52 -1.16 -2.48 9.74
CA LYS A 52 0.14 -2.08 10.27
C LYS A 52 0.17 -0.63 10.78
N ASP A 53 -0.33 0.30 9.99
CA ASP A 53 -0.29 1.74 10.33
C ASP A 53 -1.54 2.17 11.09
N PHE A 54 -2.69 1.70 10.65
CA PHE A 54 -3.99 1.86 11.31
C PHE A 54 -4.95 0.79 10.75
N LYS A 55 -6.12 0.65 11.33
CA LYS A 55 -7.11 -0.34 10.89
C LYS A 55 -7.45 -0.15 9.42
N ASP A 56 -7.31 -1.23 8.64
CA ASP A 56 -7.57 -1.26 7.18
C ASP A 56 -6.64 -0.37 6.35
N SER A 57 -5.49 0.04 6.88
CA SER A 57 -4.54 0.91 6.17
C SER A 57 -4.07 0.33 4.84
N GLY A 58 -3.91 -0.98 4.76
CA GLY A 58 -3.51 -1.65 3.51
C GLY A 58 -4.60 -1.62 2.44
N ILE A 59 -5.85 -1.79 2.82
CA ILE A 59 -7.00 -1.66 1.91
C ILE A 59 -7.11 -0.22 1.42
N GLU A 60 -6.96 0.74 2.29
CA GLU A 60 -7.02 2.16 1.93
C GLU A 60 -5.87 2.56 1.00
N LEU A 61 -4.66 2.06 1.25
CA LEU A 61 -3.52 2.24 0.35
C LEU A 61 -3.82 1.66 -1.04
N THR A 62 -4.36 0.45 -1.10
CA THR A 62 -4.76 -0.21 -2.34
C THR A 62 -5.81 0.63 -3.09
N TRP A 63 -6.78 1.18 -2.40
CA TRP A 63 -7.77 2.08 -2.94
C TRP A 63 -7.14 3.35 -3.52
N ASN A 64 -6.19 3.96 -2.83
CA ASN A 64 -5.51 5.18 -3.28
C ASN A 64 -4.79 4.97 -4.62
N PHE A 65 -4.26 3.78 -4.86
CA PHE A 65 -3.58 3.41 -6.09
C PHE A 65 -4.51 2.83 -7.17
N ALA A 66 -5.79 2.64 -6.88
CA ALA A 66 -6.74 2.15 -7.86
C ALA A 66 -7.07 3.22 -8.91
N HIS A 67 -7.23 2.78 -10.15
CA HIS A 67 -7.64 3.68 -11.24
C HIS A 67 -9.03 4.30 -10.95
N PRO A 68 -9.28 5.58 -11.33
CA PRO A 68 -10.56 6.23 -11.11
C PRO A 68 -11.78 5.44 -11.62
N ASN A 69 -11.65 4.72 -12.75
CA ASN A 69 -12.71 3.87 -13.26
C ASN A 69 -13.03 2.69 -12.34
N ASN A 70 -11.99 2.09 -11.74
CA ASN A 70 -12.19 1.04 -10.75
C ASN A 70 -12.86 1.57 -9.49
N LYS A 71 -12.48 2.76 -9.06
CA LYS A 71 -13.13 3.44 -7.91
C LYS A 71 -14.62 3.68 -8.16
N LYS A 72 -14.98 4.06 -9.37
CA LYS A 72 -16.39 4.20 -9.79
C LYS A 72 -17.18 2.90 -9.68
N ASN A 73 -16.61 1.80 -10.16
CA ASN A 73 -17.27 0.50 -10.23
C ASN A 73 -17.36 -0.18 -8.87
N THR A 74 -16.38 0.02 -8.00
CA THR A 74 -16.32 -0.59 -6.67
C THR A 74 -16.96 0.26 -5.58
N GLY A 75 -17.45 1.46 -5.93
CA GLY A 75 -18.10 2.38 -5.03
C GLY A 75 -17.14 3.15 -4.14
N PRO A 76 -17.64 3.85 -3.12
CA PRO A 76 -16.78 4.57 -2.18
C PRO A 76 -15.94 3.61 -1.33
N LEU A 77 -14.91 4.13 -0.66
CA LEU A 77 -13.99 3.35 0.15
C LEU A 77 -14.65 2.33 1.10
N PRO A 78 -15.74 2.64 1.81
CA PRO A 78 -16.41 1.63 2.64
C PRO A 78 -16.88 0.40 1.86
N ASN A 79 -17.37 0.59 0.64
CA ASN A 79 -17.79 -0.52 -0.22
C ASN A 79 -16.58 -1.32 -0.73
N PHE A 80 -15.49 -0.64 -1.07
CA PHE A 80 -14.24 -1.30 -1.44
C PHE A 80 -13.70 -2.15 -0.28
N LYS A 81 -13.74 -1.64 0.94
CA LYS A 81 -13.36 -2.41 2.14
C LYS A 81 -14.20 -3.68 2.29
N MET A 82 -15.51 -3.57 2.11
CA MET A 82 -16.40 -4.73 2.17
C MET A 82 -16.08 -5.75 1.07
N MET A 83 -15.80 -5.29 -0.13
CA MET A 83 -15.43 -6.16 -1.26
C MET A 83 -14.14 -6.93 -0.96
N ILE A 84 -13.10 -6.25 -0.50
CA ILE A 84 -11.80 -6.88 -0.18
C ILE A 84 -11.95 -7.90 0.96
N LYS A 85 -12.79 -7.64 1.94
CA LYS A 85 -13.07 -8.55 3.06
C LYS A 85 -14.00 -9.69 2.69
N GLY A 86 -14.59 -9.66 1.50
CA GLY A 86 -15.50 -10.69 1.01
C GLY A 86 -14.81 -11.94 0.48
N ASN A 87 -15.61 -12.93 0.10
CA ASN A 87 -15.13 -14.28 -0.25
C ASN A 87 -14.18 -14.31 -1.46
N SER A 88 -14.31 -13.36 -2.38
CA SER A 88 -13.50 -13.35 -3.61
C SER A 88 -12.09 -12.77 -3.42
N TYR A 89 -11.86 -11.97 -2.40
CA TYR A 89 -10.63 -11.20 -2.24
C TYR A 89 -9.99 -11.29 -0.85
N GLN A 90 -10.68 -11.84 0.15
CA GLN A 90 -10.17 -11.87 1.54
C GLN A 90 -8.82 -12.59 1.68
N MET A 91 -8.50 -13.51 0.78
CA MET A 91 -7.24 -14.23 0.79
C MET A 91 -6.03 -13.32 0.51
N LEU A 92 -6.25 -12.13 -0.03
CA LEU A 92 -5.20 -11.11 -0.20
C LEU A 92 -4.74 -10.53 1.13
N LEU A 93 -5.64 -10.49 2.12
CA LEU A 93 -5.32 -9.95 3.44
C LEU A 93 -4.42 -10.91 4.20
N TYR A 94 -3.30 -10.38 4.69
CA TYR A 94 -2.32 -11.14 5.48
C TYR A 94 -1.70 -12.33 4.73
N HIS A 95 -1.66 -12.28 3.39
CA HIS A 95 -1.00 -13.32 2.61
C HIS A 95 0.50 -13.40 2.94
N LEU A 96 1.08 -14.56 2.76
CA LEU A 96 2.45 -14.86 3.19
C LEU A 96 3.50 -14.44 2.15
N SER A 97 3.17 -14.58 0.88
CA SER A 97 4.06 -14.24 -0.23
C SER A 97 3.27 -13.96 -1.50
N HIS A 98 3.91 -13.31 -2.46
CA HIS A 98 3.33 -13.05 -3.77
C HIS A 98 4.39 -13.05 -4.86
N SER A 99 3.97 -13.33 -6.08
CA SER A 99 4.75 -13.11 -7.30
C SER A 99 3.96 -12.27 -8.29
N ILE A 100 4.66 -11.44 -9.04
CA ILE A 100 4.09 -10.51 -10.02
C ILE A 100 4.76 -10.79 -11.35
N THR A 101 3.97 -11.13 -12.38
CA THR A 101 4.46 -11.41 -13.73
C THR A 101 3.72 -10.53 -14.73
N GLU A 102 4.46 -9.71 -15.48
CA GLU A 102 3.87 -8.90 -16.55
C GLU A 102 3.40 -9.79 -17.70
N LEU A 103 2.14 -9.64 -18.10
CA LEU A 103 1.55 -10.37 -19.23
C LEU A 103 1.54 -9.54 -20.50
N GLY A 104 1.44 -8.21 -20.39
CA GLY A 104 1.42 -7.30 -21.50
C GLY A 104 1.32 -5.86 -21.03
N LYS A 105 1.63 -4.94 -21.96
CA LYS A 105 1.55 -3.51 -21.68
C LYS A 105 1.29 -2.73 -22.96
N GLY A 106 0.65 -1.57 -22.82
CA GLY A 106 0.51 -0.51 -23.82
C GLY A 106 1.05 0.80 -23.28
N ASP A 107 0.71 1.89 -23.94
CA ASP A 107 1.21 3.22 -23.57
C ASP A 107 0.64 3.69 -22.22
N GLU A 108 -0.60 3.30 -21.92
CA GLU A 108 -1.33 3.76 -20.72
C GLU A 108 -1.87 2.63 -19.85
N TRP A 109 -1.45 1.40 -20.11
CA TRP A 109 -1.90 0.24 -19.32
C TRP A 109 -0.80 -0.82 -19.22
N ALA A 110 -0.88 -1.62 -18.18
CA ALA A 110 -0.10 -2.83 -18.02
C ALA A 110 -0.94 -3.89 -17.31
N GLN A 111 -0.77 -5.15 -17.71
CA GLN A 111 -1.51 -6.28 -17.16
C GLN A 111 -0.55 -7.31 -16.59
N PHE A 112 -0.90 -7.82 -15.43
CA PHE A 112 -0.05 -8.71 -14.65
C PHE A 112 -0.84 -9.93 -14.15
N GLU A 113 -0.12 -11.03 -14.02
CA GLU A 113 -0.55 -12.16 -13.23
C GLU A 113 0.05 -12.05 -11.82
N VAL A 114 -0.81 -12.10 -10.83
CA VAL A 114 -0.40 -12.09 -9.42
C VAL A 114 -0.75 -13.44 -8.82
N ILE A 115 0.24 -14.12 -8.27
CA ILE A 115 0.02 -15.36 -7.50
C ILE A 115 0.36 -15.06 -6.06
N ILE A 116 -0.57 -15.33 -5.16
CA ILE A 116 -0.35 -15.20 -3.73
C ILE A 116 -0.37 -16.56 -3.04
N LEU A 117 0.36 -16.66 -1.95
CA LEU A 117 0.21 -17.76 -0.98
C LEU A 117 -0.55 -17.16 0.21
N ASP A 118 -1.76 -17.64 0.47
CA ASP A 118 -2.57 -17.11 1.56
C ASP A 118 -2.07 -17.56 2.94
N LYS A 119 -2.66 -17.02 4.00
CA LYS A 119 -2.30 -17.36 5.39
C LYS A 119 -2.50 -18.83 5.73
N ASN A 120 -3.32 -19.55 4.97
CA ASN A 120 -3.58 -20.99 5.10
C ASN A 120 -2.69 -21.83 4.17
N LYS A 121 -1.71 -21.21 3.50
CA LYS A 121 -0.77 -21.86 2.57
C LYS A 121 -1.43 -22.42 1.32
N ILE A 122 -2.47 -21.73 0.84
CA ILE A 122 -3.16 -22.03 -0.43
C ILE A 122 -2.77 -20.97 -1.45
N TYR A 123 -2.42 -21.40 -2.67
CA TYR A 123 -2.12 -20.48 -3.76
C TYR A 123 -3.38 -19.98 -4.44
N HIS A 124 -3.41 -18.68 -4.77
CA HIS A 124 -4.47 -18.03 -5.54
C HIS A 124 -3.88 -17.19 -6.64
N LYS A 125 -4.55 -17.15 -7.80
CA LYS A 125 -4.14 -16.36 -8.96
C LYS A 125 -5.13 -15.25 -9.21
N PHE A 126 -4.62 -14.06 -9.47
CA PHE A 126 -5.39 -12.87 -9.83
C PHE A 126 -4.83 -12.25 -11.10
N ASN A 127 -5.72 -11.70 -11.93
CA ASN A 127 -5.34 -10.77 -12.98
C ASN A 127 -5.39 -9.34 -12.42
N TRP A 128 -4.32 -8.61 -12.65
CA TRP A 128 -4.16 -7.26 -12.12
C TRP A 128 -3.85 -6.29 -13.24
N GLN A 129 -4.64 -5.23 -13.34
CA GLN A 129 -4.43 -4.21 -14.37
C GLN A 129 -4.09 -2.88 -13.71
N VAL A 130 -3.09 -2.21 -14.26
CA VAL A 130 -2.66 -0.86 -13.88
C VAL A 130 -2.85 0.06 -15.10
N GLU A 131 -3.47 1.20 -14.88
CA GLU A 131 -3.71 2.23 -15.90
C GLU A 131 -3.14 3.59 -15.49
#